data_4d94f582aaa00935a55d7e8d971ef1ab
#
_entry.id   4d94f582aaa00935a55d7e8d971ef1ab
#
_cell.length_a   1.000
_cell.length_b   1.000
_cell.length_c   1.000
_cell.angle_alpha   90.00
_cell.angle_beta   90.00
_cell.angle_gamma   90.00
#
_symmetry.space_group_name_H-M   'P 1'
#
loop_
_entity.id
_entity.type
_entity.pdbx_description
1 polymer ?
#
loop_
_entity_poly.entity_id
_entity_poly.type
_entity_poly.pdbx_seq_one_letter_code
_entity_poly.pdbx_strand_id
1 'polypeptide(L)'
;MKVSNTTPFPYLLYQKVGKKDELFNVISLRQTFRLKTGGHYSDLNEQQYPLNMADRYYHAPETSSLIEETDLVWTRPCTNIHILGVARPKGNQPTAQWRAGIRIENFSKTWSLFGPHYWEYQEDRWSLSESIPVDGVSLRHELAYGGTWQSPQQEQQQVIENPIGIGFYPDVEALDKQKRYPAPQIMEDIRKRPLDTLSIDTRQISEGMGPISRWWAGRVEYAGTYGKEWQENQFPFYPDDFDERFFNSAHPSLRYPGYLLGNEPILLEGLLPESSRVVTALPDYRVKIILQDIEGELFSLKPDLDTLTIDLDRRLISVVKRLVIPAKYPIVEALIGVWVPAETKGACCNG
;
A
#
# COMPACT_ATOMS: atom_id res chain seq x y z
N MET A 1 0.60 -0.80 31.50
CA MET A 1 -0.78 -0.76 31.01
C MET A 1 -1.26 -2.20 30.71
N LYS A 2 -2.39 -2.63 31.27
CA LYS A 2 -3.04 -3.90 30.97
C LYS A 2 -4.06 -3.69 29.84
N VAL A 3 -4.18 -4.63 28.90
CA VAL A 3 -5.15 -4.55 27.81
C VAL A 3 -6.12 -5.72 27.87
N SER A 4 -7.40 -5.40 27.91
CA SER A 4 -8.52 -6.35 27.79
C SER A 4 -9.18 -6.19 26.43
N ASN A 5 -9.27 -7.27 25.64
CA ASN A 5 -9.87 -7.24 24.31
C ASN A 5 -11.13 -8.11 24.28
N THR A 6 -12.29 -7.50 24.07
CA THR A 6 -13.60 -8.19 23.97
C THR A 6 -14.00 -8.46 22.51
N THR A 7 -13.11 -8.19 21.57
CA THR A 7 -13.36 -8.37 20.13
C THR A 7 -12.67 -9.62 19.61
N PRO A 8 -13.07 -10.16 18.44
CA PRO A 8 -12.34 -11.24 17.78
C PRO A 8 -11.05 -10.77 17.08
N PHE A 9 -10.73 -9.47 17.11
CA PHE A 9 -9.64 -8.87 16.33
C PHE A 9 -8.30 -9.03 17.02
N PRO A 10 -7.27 -9.54 16.37
CA PRO A 10 -5.91 -9.54 16.86
C PRO A 10 -5.42 -8.12 17.14
N TYR A 11 -4.72 -7.94 18.22
CA TYR A 11 -4.12 -6.67 18.60
C TYR A 11 -2.69 -6.84 19.11
N LEU A 12 -1.95 -5.75 19.10
CA LEU A 12 -0.63 -5.62 19.72
C LEU A 12 -0.60 -4.35 20.58
N LEU A 13 0.00 -4.50 21.75
CA LEU A 13 0.46 -3.38 22.57
C LEU A 13 1.99 -3.36 22.55
N TYR A 14 2.56 -2.22 22.16
CA TYR A 14 4.02 -2.04 22.12
C TYR A 14 4.40 -0.58 22.40
N GLN A 15 5.68 -0.37 22.66
CA GLN A 15 6.23 0.97 22.84
C GLN A 15 7.12 1.36 21.68
N LYS A 16 7.11 2.63 21.34
CA LYS A 16 7.98 3.25 20.33
C LYS A 16 8.49 4.60 20.82
N VAL A 17 9.72 4.90 20.45
CA VAL A 17 10.30 6.22 20.61
C VAL A 17 9.86 7.13 19.48
N GLY A 18 9.71 8.41 19.78
CA GLY A 18 9.53 9.48 18.82
C GLY A 18 10.77 10.37 18.74
N LYS A 19 10.56 11.67 18.59
CA LYS A 19 11.62 12.69 18.67
C LYS A 19 11.77 13.18 20.11
N LYS A 20 12.92 13.76 20.46
CA LYS A 20 13.10 14.58 21.69
C LYS A 20 12.50 13.94 22.93
N ASP A 21 12.99 12.76 23.31
CA ASP A 21 12.53 12.03 24.51
C ASP A 21 11.06 11.57 24.48
N GLU A 22 10.38 11.66 23.34
CA GLU A 22 9.04 11.16 23.22
C GLU A 22 9.01 9.62 23.26
N LEU A 23 8.10 9.10 24.07
CA LEU A 23 7.80 7.68 24.15
C LEU A 23 6.29 7.49 24.01
N PHE A 24 5.91 6.52 23.19
CA PHE A 24 4.50 6.22 22.92
C PHE A 24 4.17 4.78 23.30
N ASN A 25 3.02 4.59 23.95
CA ASN A 25 2.32 3.32 24.00
C ASN A 25 1.40 3.25 22.77
N VAL A 26 1.50 2.18 22.03
CA VAL A 26 0.73 2.01 20.78
C VAL A 26 -0.13 0.78 20.88
N ILE A 27 -1.42 0.93 20.62
CA ILE A 27 -2.36 -0.18 20.46
C ILE A 27 -2.74 -0.26 18.99
N SER A 28 -2.35 -1.35 18.33
CA SER A 28 -2.74 -1.63 16.96
C SER A 28 -3.63 -2.85 16.91
N LEU A 29 -4.65 -2.84 16.05
CA LEU A 29 -5.52 -3.98 15.82
C LEU A 29 -5.78 -4.17 14.33
N ARG A 30 -5.93 -5.43 13.90
CA ARG A 30 -6.24 -5.79 12.51
C ARG A 30 -7.61 -6.41 12.42
N GLN A 31 -8.40 -5.94 11.45
CA GLN A 31 -9.69 -6.51 11.10
C GLN A 31 -9.60 -7.09 9.68
N THR A 32 -10.08 -8.30 9.48
CA THR A 32 -10.07 -8.97 8.18
C THR A 32 -11.49 -9.31 7.74
N PHE A 33 -11.81 -8.95 6.50
CA PHE A 33 -13.14 -9.11 5.89
C PHE A 33 -13.01 -9.88 4.57
N ARG A 34 -14.05 -10.62 4.19
CA ARG A 34 -14.20 -11.21 2.85
C ARG A 34 -14.65 -10.13 1.89
N LEU A 35 -13.89 -9.94 0.83
CA LEU A 35 -14.26 -9.02 -0.25
C LEU A 35 -15.51 -9.58 -0.95
N LYS A 36 -16.64 -8.90 -0.78
CA LYS A 36 -17.88 -9.18 -1.51
C LYS A 36 -18.00 -8.29 -2.73
N THR A 37 -18.66 -8.81 -3.74
CA THR A 37 -18.99 -8.13 -4.99
C THR A 37 -20.50 -7.86 -5.03
N GLY A 38 -20.92 -6.90 -5.87
CA GLY A 38 -22.35 -6.60 -6.03
C GLY A 38 -22.92 -5.51 -5.12
N GLY A 39 -22.08 -4.66 -4.57
CA GLY A 39 -22.51 -3.49 -3.77
C GLY A 39 -22.84 -3.82 -2.31
N HIS A 40 -22.57 -5.03 -1.87
CA HIS A 40 -22.76 -5.44 -0.48
C HIS A 40 -21.56 -5.08 0.40
N TYR A 41 -21.82 -4.88 1.69
CA TYR A 41 -20.76 -4.80 2.69
C TYR A 41 -19.94 -6.09 2.71
N SER A 42 -18.64 -5.95 2.88
CA SER A 42 -17.76 -7.10 3.13
C SER A 42 -18.10 -7.75 4.47
N ASP A 43 -18.15 -9.09 4.49
CA ASP A 43 -18.43 -9.83 5.73
C ASP A 43 -17.16 -9.97 6.57
N LEU A 44 -17.35 -10.05 7.88
CA LEU A 44 -16.26 -10.45 8.76
C LEU A 44 -15.72 -11.83 8.34
N ASN A 45 -14.41 -11.93 8.12
CA ASN A 45 -13.78 -13.21 7.81
C ASN A 45 -13.72 -14.06 9.08
N GLU A 46 -14.03 -15.36 8.97
CA GLU A 46 -14.00 -16.28 10.11
C GLU A 46 -12.62 -16.34 10.75
N GLN A 47 -11.58 -16.43 9.92
CA GLN A 47 -10.20 -16.35 10.36
C GLN A 47 -9.73 -14.90 10.37
N GLN A 48 -9.42 -14.38 11.55
CA GLN A 48 -8.77 -13.09 11.71
C GLN A 48 -7.25 -13.27 11.65
N TYR A 49 -6.59 -12.52 10.75
CA TYR A 49 -5.14 -12.62 10.58
C TYR A 49 -4.42 -11.69 11.57
N PRO A 50 -3.27 -12.12 12.12
CA PRO A 50 -2.49 -11.32 13.05
C PRO A 50 -1.91 -10.07 12.38
N LEU A 51 -1.44 -9.13 13.20
CA LEU A 51 -0.61 -8.02 12.73
C LEU A 51 0.75 -8.54 12.27
N ASN A 52 1.36 -7.84 11.32
CA ASN A 52 2.66 -8.19 10.79
C ASN A 52 3.76 -7.74 11.74
N MET A 53 4.56 -8.69 12.21
CA MET A 53 5.68 -8.41 13.12
C MET A 53 6.97 -7.99 12.39
N ALA A 54 7.08 -8.31 11.10
CA ALA A 54 8.25 -8.02 10.27
C ALA A 54 7.85 -7.74 8.82
N ASP A 55 8.73 -7.07 8.09
CA ASP A 55 8.59 -6.89 6.65
C ASP A 55 8.70 -8.23 5.95
N ARG A 56 7.81 -8.47 4.98
CA ARG A 56 7.78 -9.71 4.19
C ARG A 56 7.85 -9.38 2.71
N TYR A 57 8.84 -9.93 2.04
CA TYR A 57 9.11 -9.75 0.61
C TYR A 57 8.73 -10.99 -0.19
N TYR A 58 8.55 -10.84 -1.50
CA TYR A 58 8.36 -11.99 -2.39
C TYR A 58 9.61 -12.85 -2.49
N HIS A 59 10.79 -12.22 -2.52
CA HIS A 59 12.11 -12.84 -2.54
C HIS A 59 13.09 -12.02 -1.69
N ALA A 60 14.35 -11.84 -2.12
CA ALA A 60 15.31 -11.00 -1.41
C ALA A 60 14.87 -9.53 -1.39
N PRO A 61 15.03 -8.82 -0.26
CA PRO A 61 14.53 -7.45 -0.09
C PRO A 61 15.04 -6.45 -1.13
N GLU A 62 16.28 -6.65 -1.61
CA GLU A 62 16.93 -5.74 -2.56
C GLU A 62 16.43 -5.91 -4.00
N THR A 63 15.80 -7.05 -4.31
CA THR A 63 15.46 -7.44 -5.69
C THR A 63 13.99 -7.80 -5.88
N SER A 64 13.16 -7.63 -4.85
CA SER A 64 11.75 -7.98 -4.94
C SER A 64 10.83 -7.01 -4.20
N SER A 65 9.57 -6.99 -4.62
CA SER A 65 8.51 -6.20 -3.98
C SER A 65 8.26 -6.66 -2.54
N LEU A 66 7.98 -5.69 -1.69
CA LEU A 66 7.41 -5.88 -0.36
C LEU A 66 5.97 -6.38 -0.50
N ILE A 67 5.63 -7.50 0.14
CA ILE A 67 4.26 -8.03 0.21
C ILE A 67 3.49 -7.28 1.29
N GLU A 68 4.05 -7.26 2.50
CA GLU A 68 3.47 -6.62 3.68
C GLU A 68 4.58 -6.00 4.51
N GLU A 69 4.36 -4.78 4.97
CA GLU A 69 5.25 -4.13 5.93
C GLU A 69 4.87 -4.53 7.36
N THR A 70 5.82 -4.47 8.27
CA THR A 70 5.55 -4.59 9.71
C THR A 70 4.54 -3.54 10.18
N ASP A 71 3.61 -3.96 11.04
CA ASP A 71 2.65 -3.07 11.70
C ASP A 71 3.24 -2.37 12.94
N LEU A 72 4.50 -2.67 13.31
CA LEU A 72 5.18 -2.11 14.47
C LEU A 72 5.75 -0.70 14.22
N VAL A 73 4.95 0.19 13.67
CA VAL A 73 5.23 1.63 13.58
C VAL A 73 4.39 2.39 14.60
N TRP A 74 4.85 3.56 15.06
CA TRP A 74 4.06 4.30 16.05
C TRP A 74 2.96 5.15 15.44
N THR A 75 3.10 5.58 14.19
CA THR A 75 2.07 6.33 13.46
C THR A 75 2.15 6.08 11.96
N ARG A 76 1.08 6.39 11.25
CA ARG A 76 1.01 6.71 9.83
C ARG A 76 0.11 7.93 9.68
N PRO A 77 0.56 9.01 9.04
CA PRO A 77 -0.18 10.28 9.02
C PRO A 77 -1.42 10.27 8.11
N CYS A 78 -1.72 9.15 7.44
CA CYS A 78 -2.91 8.96 6.60
C CYS A 78 -3.22 7.49 6.40
N THR A 79 -4.39 7.16 5.82
CA THR A 79 -4.67 5.79 5.40
C THR A 79 -3.83 5.42 4.17
N ASN A 80 -3.02 4.38 4.32
CA ASN A 80 -2.23 3.77 3.26
C ASN A 80 -3.04 2.67 2.58
N ILE A 81 -3.23 2.76 1.26
CA ILE A 81 -4.00 1.80 0.48
C ILE A 81 -3.04 0.90 -0.27
N HIS A 82 -3.17 -0.42 -0.06
CA HIS A 82 -2.41 -1.45 -0.78
C HIS A 82 -3.37 -2.34 -1.55
N ILE A 83 -3.02 -2.68 -2.80
CA ILE A 83 -3.74 -3.65 -3.61
C ILE A 83 -2.73 -4.72 -4.02
N LEU A 84 -2.99 -5.96 -3.59
CA LEU A 84 -2.08 -7.10 -3.74
C LEU A 84 -2.70 -8.17 -4.63
N GLY A 85 -1.84 -9.00 -5.22
CA GLY A 85 -2.25 -10.14 -6.01
C GLY A 85 -2.19 -9.89 -7.52
N VAL A 86 -3.05 -10.56 -8.27
CA VAL A 86 -3.11 -10.51 -9.74
C VAL A 86 -4.39 -9.80 -10.18
N ALA A 87 -4.23 -8.67 -10.89
CA ALA A 87 -5.34 -8.03 -11.57
C ALA A 87 -5.75 -8.87 -12.78
N ARG A 88 -7.05 -9.18 -12.91
CA ARG A 88 -7.57 -10.02 -13.98
C ARG A 88 -8.61 -9.28 -14.81
N PRO A 89 -8.54 -9.37 -16.15
CA PRO A 89 -9.56 -8.81 -17.01
C PRO A 89 -10.88 -9.56 -16.84
N LYS A 90 -11.99 -8.91 -17.21
CA LYS A 90 -13.34 -9.48 -17.08
C LYS A 90 -13.43 -10.85 -17.74
N GLY A 91 -13.98 -11.83 -17.02
CA GLY A 91 -14.19 -13.19 -17.46
C GLY A 91 -12.90 -14.01 -17.64
N ASN A 92 -11.76 -13.56 -17.12
CA ASN A 92 -10.42 -14.15 -17.36
C ASN A 92 -10.09 -14.29 -18.85
N GLN A 93 -10.66 -13.44 -19.72
CA GLN A 93 -10.37 -13.49 -21.14
C GLN A 93 -9.00 -12.86 -21.40
N PRO A 94 -8.06 -13.57 -22.05
CA PRO A 94 -6.76 -13.03 -22.37
C PRO A 94 -6.90 -11.68 -23.09
N THR A 95 -6.31 -10.64 -22.49
CA THR A 95 -6.44 -9.25 -22.94
C THR A 95 -5.06 -8.64 -23.02
N ALA A 96 -4.75 -7.96 -24.11
CA ALA A 96 -3.45 -7.34 -24.32
C ALA A 96 -3.26 -6.08 -23.44
N GLN A 97 -4.36 -5.35 -23.23
CA GLN A 97 -4.35 -4.10 -22.48
C GLN A 97 -5.73 -3.84 -21.89
N TRP A 98 -5.77 -3.41 -20.61
CA TRP A 98 -7.01 -2.94 -20.00
C TRP A 98 -6.73 -1.87 -18.93
N ARG A 99 -7.79 -1.19 -18.54
CA ARG A 99 -7.74 -0.19 -17.49
C ARG A 99 -8.07 -0.84 -16.14
N ALA A 100 -7.28 -0.50 -15.11
CA ALA A 100 -7.53 -0.84 -13.72
C ALA A 100 -7.67 0.45 -12.88
N GLY A 101 -8.35 0.34 -11.74
CA GLY A 101 -8.49 1.49 -10.85
C GLY A 101 -9.18 1.17 -9.53
N ILE A 102 -9.01 2.11 -8.60
CA ILE A 102 -9.73 2.16 -7.33
C ILE A 102 -10.36 3.54 -7.16
N ARG A 103 -11.56 3.58 -6.57
CA ARG A 103 -12.20 4.81 -6.11
C ARG A 103 -12.83 4.58 -4.74
N ILE A 104 -12.55 5.50 -3.83
CA ILE A 104 -13.13 5.58 -2.49
C ILE A 104 -13.62 7.02 -2.33
N GLU A 105 -14.92 7.25 -2.32
CA GLU A 105 -15.52 8.59 -2.34
C GLU A 105 -14.93 9.49 -3.44
N ASN A 106 -14.30 10.60 -3.08
CA ASN A 106 -13.66 11.55 -3.99
C ASN A 106 -12.21 11.19 -4.35
N PHE A 107 -11.62 10.21 -3.63
CA PHE A 107 -10.30 9.69 -3.93
C PHE A 107 -10.37 8.67 -5.05
N SER A 108 -9.52 8.80 -6.08
CA SER A 108 -9.44 7.80 -7.15
C SER A 108 -8.07 7.74 -7.79
N LYS A 109 -7.66 6.53 -8.14
CA LYS A 109 -6.45 6.27 -8.92
C LYS A 109 -6.74 5.25 -10.01
N THR A 110 -6.16 5.46 -11.18
CA THR A 110 -6.32 4.58 -12.34
C THR A 110 -4.98 4.31 -13.01
N TRP A 111 -4.87 3.12 -13.58
CA TRP A 111 -3.70 2.62 -14.29
C TRP A 111 -4.12 2.01 -15.62
N SER A 112 -3.17 1.90 -16.54
CA SER A 112 -3.24 0.99 -17.67
C SER A 112 -2.38 -0.23 -17.39
N LEU A 113 -2.98 -1.41 -17.54
CA LEU A 113 -2.32 -2.70 -17.41
C LEU A 113 -2.11 -3.32 -18.78
N PHE A 114 -0.94 -3.88 -18.99
CA PHE A 114 -0.52 -4.46 -20.26
C PHE A 114 -0.03 -5.90 -20.03
N GLY A 115 -0.27 -6.76 -20.99
CA GLY A 115 0.53 -7.97 -21.10
C GLY A 115 1.99 -7.65 -21.50
N PRO A 116 2.89 -8.63 -21.52
CA PRO A 116 4.28 -8.42 -21.90
C PRO A 116 4.40 -7.70 -23.23
N HIS A 117 5.20 -6.64 -23.27
CA HIS A 117 5.54 -5.89 -24.47
C HIS A 117 6.97 -5.35 -24.35
N TYR A 118 7.54 -4.95 -25.49
CA TYR A 118 8.96 -4.70 -25.59
C TYR A 118 9.26 -3.51 -26.48
N TRP A 119 10.32 -2.81 -26.19
CA TRP A 119 10.97 -1.90 -27.12
C TRP A 119 11.78 -2.71 -28.14
N GLU A 120 11.53 -2.46 -29.43
CA GLU A 120 12.17 -3.11 -30.57
C GLU A 120 12.72 -2.04 -31.51
N TYR A 121 13.93 -2.27 -32.06
CA TYR A 121 14.51 -1.37 -33.05
C TYR A 121 14.08 -1.81 -34.44
N GLN A 122 13.24 -1.00 -35.08
CA GLN A 122 12.70 -1.24 -36.43
C GLN A 122 12.62 0.08 -37.18
N GLU A 123 12.89 0.07 -38.49
CA GLU A 123 12.82 1.26 -39.35
C GLU A 123 13.62 2.44 -38.77
N ASP A 124 14.87 2.15 -38.33
CA ASP A 124 15.81 3.10 -37.77
C ASP A 124 15.33 3.85 -36.48
N ARG A 125 14.38 3.29 -35.77
CA ARG A 125 13.87 3.83 -34.50
C ARG A 125 13.48 2.74 -33.52
N TRP A 126 13.48 3.09 -32.24
CA TRP A 126 12.87 2.27 -31.20
C TRP A 126 11.37 2.48 -31.21
N SER A 127 10.61 1.38 -31.25
CA SER A 127 9.15 1.38 -31.20
C SER A 127 8.66 0.34 -30.19
N LEU A 128 7.51 0.62 -29.59
CA LEU A 128 6.88 -0.30 -28.66
C LEU A 128 6.14 -1.38 -29.42
N SER A 129 6.42 -2.66 -29.12
CA SER A 129 5.72 -3.78 -29.73
C SER A 129 4.24 -3.84 -29.29
N GLU A 130 3.42 -4.57 -29.99
CA GLU A 130 2.11 -4.97 -29.49
C GLU A 130 2.25 -5.78 -28.20
N SER A 131 1.29 -5.60 -27.29
CA SER A 131 1.26 -6.35 -26.02
C SER A 131 0.69 -7.75 -26.26
N ILE A 132 1.30 -8.75 -25.65
CA ILE A 132 0.85 -10.14 -25.70
C ILE A 132 -0.37 -10.30 -24.77
N PRO A 133 -1.52 -10.82 -25.25
CA PRO A 133 -2.66 -11.03 -24.39
C PRO A 133 -2.36 -11.97 -23.21
N VAL A 134 -2.80 -11.59 -22.01
CA VAL A 134 -2.65 -12.36 -20.75
C VAL A 134 -3.95 -12.41 -19.98
N ASP A 135 -4.12 -13.42 -19.13
CA ASP A 135 -5.26 -13.60 -18.24
C ASP A 135 -5.13 -12.85 -16.90
N GLY A 136 -3.99 -12.18 -16.69
CA GLY A 136 -3.75 -11.35 -15.52
C GLY A 136 -2.37 -10.73 -15.49
N VAL A 137 -2.25 -9.63 -14.73
CA VAL A 137 -0.99 -8.93 -14.45
C VAL A 137 -0.77 -8.90 -12.93
N SER A 138 0.37 -9.41 -12.48
CA SER A 138 0.78 -9.34 -11.08
C SER A 138 1.04 -7.88 -10.69
N LEU A 139 0.44 -7.44 -9.57
CA LEU A 139 0.55 -6.05 -9.11
C LEU A 139 1.85 -5.80 -8.31
N ARG A 140 2.97 -6.24 -8.87
CA ARG A 140 4.30 -6.09 -8.27
C ARG A 140 5.03 -4.91 -8.90
N HIS A 141 5.86 -4.26 -8.10
CA HIS A 141 6.69 -3.13 -8.56
C HIS A 141 7.71 -3.54 -9.65
N GLU A 142 8.09 -4.82 -9.71
CA GLU A 142 8.95 -5.36 -10.77
C GLU A 142 8.37 -5.19 -12.18
N LEU A 143 7.03 -5.08 -12.29
CA LEU A 143 6.33 -4.89 -13.57
C LEU A 143 5.98 -3.42 -13.87
N ALA A 144 6.34 -2.50 -12.98
CA ALA A 144 6.18 -1.07 -13.16
C ALA A 144 7.48 -0.43 -13.64
N TYR A 145 7.37 0.82 -14.16
CA TYR A 145 8.55 1.57 -14.58
C TYR A 145 9.56 1.74 -13.45
N GLY A 146 10.82 1.47 -13.76
CA GLY A 146 11.92 1.56 -12.83
C GLY A 146 13.08 0.68 -13.24
N GLY A 147 13.88 0.32 -12.25
CA GLY A 147 15.03 -0.59 -12.43
C GLY A 147 16.37 0.09 -12.29
N THR A 148 17.40 -0.71 -12.49
CA THR A 148 18.81 -0.32 -12.41
C THR A 148 19.48 -0.58 -13.74
N TRP A 149 20.22 0.42 -14.23
CA TRP A 149 21.01 0.36 -15.44
C TRP A 149 22.49 0.32 -15.09
N GLN A 150 23.21 -0.60 -15.70
CA GLN A 150 24.67 -0.66 -15.61
C GLN A 150 25.25 -0.20 -16.94
N SER A 151 25.96 0.94 -16.94
CA SER A 151 26.61 1.45 -18.15
C SER A 151 27.79 0.57 -18.57
N PRO A 152 28.23 0.63 -19.84
CA PRO A 152 29.47 -0.02 -20.27
C PRO A 152 30.72 0.43 -19.49
N GLN A 153 30.70 1.65 -18.96
CA GLN A 153 31.77 2.23 -18.13
C GLN A 153 31.65 1.83 -16.66
N GLN A 154 30.74 0.93 -16.31
CA GLN A 154 30.43 0.44 -14.96
C GLN A 154 29.78 1.48 -14.02
N GLU A 155 29.31 2.60 -14.52
CA GLU A 155 28.48 3.51 -13.76
C GLU A 155 27.08 2.91 -13.58
N GLN A 156 26.62 2.88 -12.34
CA GLN A 156 25.28 2.40 -12.01
C GLN A 156 24.32 3.58 -11.90
N GLN A 157 23.23 3.53 -12.65
CA GLN A 157 22.10 4.45 -12.54
C GLN A 157 20.85 3.68 -12.17
N GLN A 158 19.96 4.29 -11.41
CA GLN A 158 18.71 3.64 -11.01
C GLN A 158 17.56 4.65 -10.90
N VAL A 159 16.34 4.14 -11.05
CA VAL A 159 15.13 4.86 -10.68
C VAL A 159 14.91 4.65 -9.19
N ILE A 160 15.28 5.65 -8.40
CA ILE A 160 15.29 5.56 -6.92
C ILE A 160 13.90 5.41 -6.31
N GLU A 161 12.85 5.77 -7.06
CA GLU A 161 11.44 5.56 -6.69
C GLU A 161 11.00 4.08 -6.83
N ASN A 162 11.63 3.33 -7.76
CA ASN A 162 11.40 1.91 -7.98
C ASN A 162 12.67 1.24 -8.55
N PRO A 163 13.66 0.93 -7.73
CA PRO A 163 14.96 0.39 -8.21
C PRO A 163 14.88 -1.04 -8.73
N ILE A 164 13.77 -1.76 -8.50
CA ILE A 164 13.55 -3.15 -8.93
C ILE A 164 12.64 -3.28 -10.16
N GLY A 165 12.15 -2.15 -10.69
CA GLY A 165 11.25 -2.11 -11.84
C GLY A 165 11.92 -2.44 -13.17
N ILE A 166 11.18 -2.22 -14.26
CA ILE A 166 11.64 -2.41 -15.64
C ILE A 166 11.39 -1.16 -16.49
N GLY A 167 12.05 -1.09 -17.64
CA GLY A 167 11.80 -0.01 -18.61
C GLY A 167 12.70 1.21 -18.48
N PHE A 168 13.69 1.20 -17.60
CA PHE A 168 14.66 2.28 -17.47
C PHE A 168 15.90 2.04 -18.34
N TYR A 169 16.01 2.78 -19.44
CA TYR A 169 17.09 2.69 -20.44
C TYR A 169 17.64 4.07 -20.71
N PRO A 170 18.51 4.62 -19.83
CA PRO A 170 18.97 6.00 -19.91
C PRO A 170 19.98 6.26 -21.03
N ASP A 171 20.65 5.22 -21.55
CA ASP A 171 21.64 5.29 -22.62
C ASP A 171 21.18 4.43 -23.81
N VAL A 172 20.41 5.05 -24.69
CA VAL A 172 19.81 4.38 -25.86
C VAL A 172 20.87 3.96 -26.88
N GLU A 173 22.01 4.68 -26.97
CA GLU A 173 23.10 4.38 -27.89
C GLU A 173 23.86 3.11 -27.49
N ALA A 174 23.86 2.77 -26.19
CA ALA A 174 24.46 1.55 -25.68
C ALA A 174 23.59 0.31 -25.88
N LEU A 175 22.35 0.46 -26.33
CA LEU A 175 21.43 -0.65 -26.54
C LEU A 175 21.76 -1.46 -27.80
N ASP A 176 21.72 -2.78 -27.67
CA ASP A 176 21.86 -3.69 -28.79
C ASP A 176 20.57 -3.68 -29.65
N LYS A 177 20.66 -3.12 -30.86
CA LYS A 177 19.52 -2.99 -31.79
C LYS A 177 18.92 -4.32 -32.28
N GLN A 178 19.58 -5.44 -31.98
CA GLN A 178 19.07 -6.78 -32.30
C GLN A 178 18.28 -7.41 -31.15
N LYS A 179 18.27 -6.77 -29.97
CA LYS A 179 17.56 -7.25 -28.77
C LYS A 179 16.25 -6.53 -28.55
N ARG A 180 15.38 -7.21 -27.81
CA ARG A 180 14.15 -6.64 -27.25
C ARG A 180 14.39 -6.23 -25.80
N TYR A 181 13.86 -5.08 -25.44
CA TYR A 181 13.96 -4.57 -24.07
C TYR A 181 12.58 -4.47 -23.44
N PRO A 182 12.36 -5.11 -22.26
CA PRO A 182 11.05 -5.12 -21.63
C PRO A 182 10.51 -3.72 -21.35
N ALA A 183 9.23 -3.50 -21.61
CA ALA A 183 8.51 -2.29 -21.22
C ALA A 183 7.62 -2.55 -19.99
N PRO A 184 7.27 -1.52 -19.21
CA PRO A 184 6.43 -1.67 -18.03
C PRO A 184 5.04 -2.19 -18.36
N GLN A 185 4.56 -3.16 -17.57
CA GLN A 185 3.19 -3.68 -17.69
C GLN A 185 2.19 -2.89 -16.84
N ILE A 186 2.65 -2.19 -15.82
CA ILE A 186 1.86 -1.30 -14.97
C ILE A 186 2.30 0.13 -15.26
N MET A 187 1.41 0.91 -15.86
CA MET A 187 1.70 2.26 -16.31
C MET A 187 0.63 3.24 -15.85
N GLU A 188 0.97 4.53 -15.89
CA GLU A 188 -0.02 5.59 -15.77
C GLU A 188 -1.17 5.38 -16.79
N ASP A 189 -2.39 5.80 -16.43
CA ASP A 189 -3.56 5.70 -17.33
C ASP A 189 -3.23 6.38 -18.68
N ILE A 190 -3.19 5.60 -19.75
CA ILE A 190 -2.84 6.08 -21.10
C ILE A 190 -3.75 7.18 -21.64
N ARG A 191 -4.93 7.38 -21.04
CA ARG A 191 -5.79 8.52 -21.37
C ARG A 191 -5.22 9.84 -20.85
N LYS A 192 -4.29 9.78 -19.86
CA LYS A 192 -3.54 10.93 -19.35
C LYS A 192 -2.21 11.08 -20.06
N ARG A 193 -1.59 9.96 -20.44
CA ARG A 193 -0.31 9.92 -21.14
C ARG A 193 -0.34 8.86 -22.24
N PRO A 194 -0.68 9.24 -23.48
CA PRO A 194 -0.77 8.33 -24.62
C PRO A 194 0.56 7.62 -24.93
N LEU A 195 0.49 6.37 -25.39
CA LEU A 195 1.67 5.54 -25.67
C LEU A 195 2.55 6.11 -26.81
N ASP A 196 1.94 6.75 -27.78
CA ASP A 196 2.63 7.39 -28.93
C ASP A 196 3.48 8.60 -28.53
N THR A 197 3.33 9.09 -27.29
CA THR A 197 4.17 10.14 -26.70
C THR A 197 5.41 9.60 -26.00
N LEU A 198 5.58 8.28 -25.94
CA LEU A 198 6.69 7.63 -25.26
C LEU A 198 7.80 7.26 -26.25
N SER A 199 9.04 7.43 -25.81
CA SER A 199 10.24 6.84 -26.40
C SER A 199 10.93 5.97 -25.36
N ILE A 200 11.86 5.12 -25.79
CA ILE A 200 12.54 4.16 -24.91
C ILE A 200 13.27 4.82 -23.73
N ASP A 201 13.79 6.03 -23.92
CA ASP A 201 14.47 6.84 -22.90
C ASP A 201 13.53 7.75 -22.11
N THR A 202 12.24 7.76 -22.43
CA THR A 202 11.26 8.59 -21.72
C THR A 202 11.19 8.18 -20.24
N ARG A 203 11.54 9.11 -19.33
CA ARG A 203 11.28 8.91 -17.90
C ARG A 203 9.77 8.85 -17.64
N GLN A 204 9.33 7.75 -17.09
CA GLN A 204 7.93 7.52 -16.72
C GLN A 204 7.74 7.66 -15.20
N ILE A 205 6.48 7.71 -14.78
CA ILE A 205 6.13 7.63 -13.36
C ILE A 205 6.26 6.17 -12.92
N SER A 206 6.97 5.95 -11.82
CA SER A 206 7.05 4.62 -11.19
C SER A 206 5.73 4.35 -10.49
N GLU A 207 4.79 3.73 -11.19
CA GLU A 207 3.49 3.36 -10.63
C GLU A 207 3.61 2.16 -9.69
N GLY A 208 2.63 1.96 -8.81
CA GLY A 208 2.62 0.81 -7.91
C GLY A 208 1.34 0.71 -7.11
N MET A 209 1.01 -0.50 -6.69
CA MET A 209 -0.22 -0.80 -5.94
C MET A 209 0.06 -1.49 -4.61
N GLY A 210 1.19 -2.17 -4.50
CA GLY A 210 1.69 -2.75 -3.24
C GLY A 210 2.44 -1.75 -2.36
N PRO A 211 2.88 -2.17 -1.19
CA PRO A 211 3.70 -1.34 -0.32
C PRO A 211 5.09 -1.11 -0.93
N ILE A 212 5.67 0.06 -0.66
CA ILE A 212 7.03 0.45 -1.06
C ILE A 212 8.02 0.24 0.08
N SER A 213 9.21 -0.21 -0.23
CA SER A 213 10.26 -0.47 0.75
C SER A 213 10.77 0.82 1.41
N ARG A 214 11.25 0.73 2.66
CA ARG A 214 11.71 1.88 3.45
C ARG A 214 12.94 2.58 2.88
N TRP A 215 13.73 1.87 2.08
CA TRP A 215 14.95 2.38 1.46
C TRP A 215 14.74 2.99 0.07
N TRP A 216 13.49 3.00 -0.45
CA TRP A 216 13.15 3.69 -1.69
C TRP A 216 12.96 5.19 -1.47
N ALA A 217 13.24 5.99 -2.49
CA ALA A 217 13.23 7.46 -2.40
C ALA A 217 11.95 8.05 -1.83
N GLY A 218 10.79 7.51 -2.21
CA GLY A 218 9.50 7.97 -1.70
C GLY A 218 9.29 7.82 -0.18
N ARG A 219 10.28 7.26 0.55
CA ARG A 219 10.28 7.13 2.00
C ARG A 219 11.58 7.63 2.62
N VAL A 220 12.74 7.24 2.06
CA VAL A 220 14.04 7.57 2.67
C VAL A 220 14.27 9.07 2.77
N GLU A 221 13.67 9.87 1.89
CA GLU A 221 13.70 11.34 1.96
C GLU A 221 13.12 11.92 3.26
N TYR A 222 12.29 11.14 3.95
CA TYR A 222 11.66 11.52 5.23
C TYR A 222 12.36 10.93 6.44
N ALA A 223 13.43 10.14 6.26
CA ALA A 223 14.09 9.42 7.34
C ALA A 223 14.83 10.33 8.32
N GLY A 224 15.20 11.55 7.88
CA GLY A 224 16.03 12.47 8.66
C GLY A 224 17.53 12.13 8.59
N THR A 225 18.34 12.89 9.29
CA THR A 225 19.80 12.86 9.24
C THR A 225 20.40 12.11 10.42
N TYR A 226 21.00 10.95 10.16
CA TYR A 226 21.65 10.09 11.16
C TYR A 226 23.18 10.28 11.10
N GLY A 227 23.64 11.46 11.57
CA GLY A 227 25.04 11.80 11.64
C GLY A 227 25.65 11.54 13.02
N LYS A 228 26.93 11.95 13.18
CA LYS A 228 27.64 11.84 14.46
C LYS A 228 26.96 12.61 15.60
N GLU A 229 26.46 13.80 15.31
CA GLU A 229 25.73 14.63 16.29
C GLU A 229 24.46 13.93 16.79
N TRP A 230 23.67 13.31 15.89
CA TRP A 230 22.52 12.50 16.30
C TRP A 230 22.94 11.34 17.18
N GLN A 231 24.02 10.61 16.82
CA GLN A 231 24.51 9.46 17.56
C GLN A 231 24.94 9.82 18.98
N GLU A 232 25.55 10.99 19.15
CA GLU A 232 26.07 11.45 20.45
C GLU A 232 24.97 12.08 21.34
N ASN A 233 23.99 12.76 20.74
CA ASN A 233 23.07 13.63 21.48
C ASN A 233 21.59 13.23 21.42
N GLN A 234 21.16 12.39 20.46
CA GLN A 234 19.74 12.11 20.23
C GLN A 234 19.39 10.61 20.29
N PHE A 235 20.36 9.71 20.07
CA PHE A 235 20.09 8.27 20.13
C PHE A 235 19.48 7.89 21.49
N PRO A 236 18.40 7.04 21.54
CA PRO A 236 17.79 6.26 20.46
C PRO A 236 16.59 6.91 19.77
N PHE A 237 16.35 8.21 19.99
CA PHE A 237 15.21 8.92 19.41
C PHE A 237 15.41 9.25 17.92
N TYR A 238 14.33 9.55 17.21
CA TYR A 238 14.45 9.98 15.81
C TYR A 238 15.13 11.36 15.71
N PRO A 239 15.85 11.64 14.60
CA PRO A 239 16.44 12.97 14.35
C PRO A 239 15.39 14.08 14.35
N ASP A 240 15.81 15.32 14.64
CA ASP A 240 14.91 16.47 14.64
C ASP A 240 14.23 16.72 13.30
N ASP A 241 14.92 16.43 12.20
CA ASP A 241 14.45 16.55 10.82
C ASP A 241 13.69 15.30 10.30
N PHE A 242 13.49 14.27 11.13
CA PHE A 242 12.65 13.12 10.79
C PHE A 242 11.22 13.57 10.52
N ASP A 243 10.61 13.02 9.49
CA ASP A 243 9.20 13.28 9.15
C ASP A 243 8.40 11.98 9.21
N GLU A 244 7.24 12.01 9.85
CA GLU A 244 6.36 10.84 10.04
C GLU A 244 5.85 10.24 8.71
N ARG A 245 5.92 11.01 7.60
CA ARG A 245 5.65 10.50 6.24
C ARG A 245 6.55 9.32 5.86
N PHE A 246 7.69 9.15 6.53
CA PHE A 246 8.53 7.95 6.43
C PHE A 246 7.75 6.65 6.68
N PHE A 247 6.73 6.68 7.54
CA PHE A 247 5.92 5.50 7.85
C PHE A 247 4.82 5.21 6.83
N ASN A 248 4.58 6.08 5.87
CA ASN A 248 3.67 5.79 4.77
C ASN A 248 4.27 4.76 3.83
N SER A 249 3.74 3.54 3.86
CA SER A 249 4.19 2.44 3.01
C SER A 249 3.50 2.38 1.64
N ALA A 250 2.38 3.05 1.46
CA ALA A 250 1.71 3.10 0.16
C ALA A 250 2.45 4.02 -0.83
N HIS A 251 2.34 3.68 -2.11
CA HIS A 251 2.71 4.60 -3.19
C HIS A 251 2.05 5.98 -2.96
N PRO A 252 2.74 7.10 -3.24
CA PRO A 252 2.18 8.45 -2.97
C PRO A 252 0.76 8.66 -3.51
N SER A 253 0.44 8.11 -4.68
CA SER A 253 -0.89 8.21 -5.29
C SER A 253 -1.95 7.28 -4.66
N LEU A 254 -1.60 6.46 -3.68
CA LEU A 254 -2.47 5.57 -2.92
C LEU A 254 -2.51 5.92 -1.41
N ARG A 255 -2.06 7.12 -1.06
CA ARG A 255 -2.22 7.69 0.28
C ARG A 255 -3.53 8.49 0.31
N TYR A 256 -4.51 8.00 1.07
CA TYR A 256 -5.80 8.69 1.21
C TYR A 256 -5.59 9.99 2.02
N PRO A 257 -6.19 11.13 1.62
CA PRO A 257 -6.02 12.39 2.37
C PRO A 257 -6.76 12.34 3.72
N GLY A 258 -6.03 12.05 4.79
CA GLY A 258 -6.56 11.80 6.13
C GLY A 258 -6.83 10.32 6.39
N TYR A 259 -7.76 10.01 7.29
CA TYR A 259 -8.10 8.65 7.68
C TYR A 259 -9.50 8.25 7.21
N LEU A 260 -9.60 7.03 6.67
CA LEU A 260 -10.88 6.40 6.38
C LEU A 260 -11.64 6.11 7.70
N LEU A 261 -12.96 6.19 7.64
CA LEU A 261 -13.83 5.88 8.79
C LEU A 261 -14.09 4.38 8.94
N GLY A 262 -14.07 3.65 7.82
CA GLY A 262 -14.30 2.21 7.74
C GLY A 262 -15.72 1.82 7.31
N ASN A 263 -16.43 2.71 6.63
CA ASN A 263 -17.75 2.48 6.05
C ASN A 263 -17.86 3.01 4.60
N GLU A 264 -16.76 3.46 4.03
CA GLU A 264 -16.76 4.03 2.69
C GLU A 264 -17.01 2.97 1.61
N PRO A 265 -17.78 3.32 0.57
CA PRO A 265 -17.88 2.47 -0.62
C PRO A 265 -16.56 2.46 -1.39
N ILE A 266 -16.18 1.27 -1.84
CA ILE A 266 -14.97 1.03 -2.63
C ILE A 266 -15.38 0.52 -3.99
N LEU A 267 -15.01 1.23 -5.05
CA LEU A 267 -15.13 0.77 -6.43
C LEU A 267 -13.78 0.25 -6.91
N LEU A 268 -13.74 -0.99 -7.34
CA LEU A 268 -12.61 -1.63 -8.01
C LEU A 268 -12.93 -1.77 -9.51
N GLU A 269 -12.07 -1.28 -10.36
CA GLU A 269 -12.23 -1.33 -11.82
C GLU A 269 -11.11 -2.18 -12.44
N GLY A 270 -11.46 -3.16 -13.28
CA GLY A 270 -10.50 -3.98 -14.03
C GLY A 270 -9.51 -4.78 -13.17
N LEU A 271 -9.84 -5.06 -11.92
CA LEU A 271 -8.99 -5.79 -10.98
C LEU A 271 -9.47 -7.22 -10.77
N LEU A 272 -10.76 -7.48 -10.96
CA LEU A 272 -11.43 -8.74 -10.65
C LEU A 272 -12.17 -9.28 -11.87
N PRO A 273 -12.12 -10.60 -12.13
CA PRO A 273 -12.68 -11.18 -13.35
C PRO A 273 -14.22 -11.21 -13.39
N GLU A 274 -14.89 -11.10 -12.27
CA GLU A 274 -16.36 -11.19 -12.21
C GLU A 274 -17.05 -10.06 -12.93
N SER A 275 -16.45 -8.86 -12.89
CA SER A 275 -16.98 -7.67 -13.54
C SER A 275 -15.87 -6.65 -13.81
N SER A 276 -16.05 -5.86 -14.88
CA SER A 276 -15.18 -4.70 -15.11
C SER A 276 -15.26 -3.65 -14.00
N ARG A 277 -16.36 -3.64 -13.22
CA ARG A 277 -16.56 -2.77 -12.06
C ARG A 277 -17.18 -3.56 -10.93
N VAL A 278 -16.48 -3.59 -9.80
CA VAL A 278 -16.92 -4.25 -8.57
C VAL A 278 -17.06 -3.19 -7.50
N VAL A 279 -18.26 -3.08 -6.92
CA VAL A 279 -18.51 -2.21 -5.77
C VAL A 279 -18.58 -3.08 -4.52
N THR A 280 -17.85 -2.67 -3.50
CA THR A 280 -17.87 -3.24 -2.14
C THR A 280 -17.85 -2.12 -1.12
N ALA A 281 -17.94 -2.43 0.15
CA ALA A 281 -17.78 -1.46 1.24
C ALA A 281 -17.27 -2.16 2.50
N LEU A 282 -16.64 -1.41 3.38
CA LEU A 282 -16.29 -1.86 4.72
C LEU A 282 -17.54 -1.87 5.60
N PRO A 283 -17.70 -2.84 6.50
CA PRO A 283 -18.95 -3.05 7.25
C PRO A 283 -19.08 -2.21 8.53
N ASP A 284 -18.45 -1.04 8.61
CA ASP A 284 -18.53 -0.05 9.70
C ASP A 284 -18.36 -0.66 11.13
N TYR A 285 -17.42 -1.58 11.29
CA TYR A 285 -17.03 -2.07 12.61
C TYR A 285 -16.24 -1.02 13.36
N ARG A 286 -16.93 -0.20 14.14
CA ARG A 286 -16.32 0.90 14.91
C ARG A 286 -15.67 0.34 16.17
N VAL A 287 -14.35 0.36 16.19
CA VAL A 287 -13.58 0.05 17.39
C VAL A 287 -13.51 1.26 18.27
N LYS A 288 -13.73 1.06 19.57
CA LYS A 288 -13.45 2.04 20.63
C LYS A 288 -12.47 1.43 21.62
N ILE A 289 -11.58 2.25 22.12
CA ILE A 289 -10.65 1.89 23.18
C ILE A 289 -10.94 2.79 24.36
N ILE A 290 -11.37 2.18 25.45
CA ILE A 290 -11.61 2.88 26.73
C ILE A 290 -10.32 2.75 27.53
N LEU A 291 -9.73 3.87 27.89
CA LEU A 291 -8.52 3.96 28.68
C LEU A 291 -8.89 4.37 30.11
N GLN A 292 -8.23 3.77 31.09
CA GLN A 292 -8.31 4.17 32.50
C GLN A 292 -6.93 4.65 32.95
N ASP A 293 -6.88 5.83 33.54
CA ASP A 293 -5.67 6.35 34.15
C ASP A 293 -5.49 5.89 35.61
N ILE A 294 -4.40 6.34 36.27
CA ILE A 294 -4.09 6.00 37.67
C ILE A 294 -5.08 6.59 38.67
N GLU A 295 -5.84 7.61 38.28
CA GLU A 295 -6.86 8.27 39.12
C GLU A 295 -8.22 7.60 38.95
N GLY A 296 -8.36 6.67 38.03
CA GLY A 296 -9.59 5.94 37.73
C GLY A 296 -10.47 6.62 36.70
N GLU A 297 -10.03 7.74 36.12
CA GLU A 297 -10.75 8.44 35.07
C GLU A 297 -10.78 7.64 33.77
N LEU A 298 -11.92 7.70 33.05
CA LEU A 298 -12.17 6.93 31.84
C LEU A 298 -12.21 7.85 30.61
N PHE A 299 -11.41 7.47 29.58
CA PHE A 299 -11.36 8.16 28.29
C PHE A 299 -11.74 7.18 27.17
N SER A 300 -12.67 7.57 26.31
CA SER A 300 -13.04 6.76 25.14
C SER A 300 -12.41 7.34 23.89
N LEU A 301 -11.49 6.61 23.25
CA LEU A 301 -10.77 7.03 22.06
C LEU A 301 -11.09 6.10 20.88
N LYS A 302 -11.06 6.67 19.69
CA LYS A 302 -11.20 5.95 18.41
C LYS A 302 -9.81 5.79 17.79
N PRO A 303 -9.36 4.55 17.49
CA PRO A 303 -8.13 4.35 16.74
C PRO A 303 -8.32 4.75 15.28
N ASP A 304 -7.28 5.34 14.68
CA ASP A 304 -7.26 5.74 13.28
C ASP A 304 -7.07 4.54 12.37
N LEU A 305 -7.83 4.45 11.27
CA LEU A 305 -7.65 3.45 10.22
C LEU A 305 -6.49 3.91 9.33
N ASP A 306 -5.29 3.43 9.62
CA ASP A 306 -4.07 3.88 8.96
C ASP A 306 -3.62 3.01 7.79
N THR A 307 -4.21 1.81 7.63
CA THR A 307 -3.86 0.90 6.52
C THR A 307 -5.11 0.17 6.03
N LEU A 308 -5.31 0.18 4.72
CA LEU A 308 -6.30 -0.60 3.98
C LEU A 308 -5.56 -1.49 2.97
N THR A 309 -5.70 -2.80 3.10
CA THR A 309 -5.13 -3.77 2.15
C THR A 309 -6.23 -4.56 1.47
N ILE A 310 -6.22 -4.57 0.15
CA ILE A 310 -7.13 -5.35 -0.70
C ILE A 310 -6.30 -6.46 -1.35
N ASP A 311 -6.55 -7.71 -0.95
CA ASP A 311 -5.91 -8.90 -1.51
C ASP A 311 -6.85 -9.54 -2.53
N LEU A 312 -6.50 -9.40 -3.80
CA LEU A 312 -7.33 -9.86 -4.92
C LEU A 312 -7.34 -11.39 -5.02
N ASP A 313 -6.21 -12.04 -4.71
CA ASP A 313 -6.08 -13.50 -4.83
C ASP A 313 -6.81 -14.22 -3.70
N ARG A 314 -6.70 -13.72 -2.48
CA ARG A 314 -7.40 -14.28 -1.32
C ARG A 314 -8.83 -13.80 -1.17
N ARG A 315 -9.23 -12.78 -1.93
CA ARG A 315 -10.54 -12.12 -1.80
C ARG A 315 -10.76 -11.57 -0.38
N LEU A 316 -9.76 -10.90 0.14
CA LEU A 316 -9.80 -10.32 1.47
C LEU A 316 -9.60 -8.81 1.44
N ILE A 317 -10.24 -8.14 2.38
CA ILE A 317 -9.93 -6.77 2.75
C ILE A 317 -9.45 -6.80 4.19
N SER A 318 -8.29 -6.21 4.46
CA SER A 318 -7.77 -6.03 5.81
C SER A 318 -7.60 -4.56 6.13
N VAL A 319 -7.93 -4.16 7.34
CA VAL A 319 -7.65 -2.82 7.85
C VAL A 319 -6.86 -2.90 9.13
N VAL A 320 -5.88 -1.99 9.28
CA VAL A 320 -5.17 -1.79 10.55
C VAL A 320 -5.65 -0.47 11.15
N LYS A 321 -6.02 -0.54 12.40
CA LYS A 321 -6.42 0.62 13.21
C LYS A 321 -5.40 0.79 14.33
N ARG A 322 -5.01 2.03 14.59
CA ARG A 322 -3.92 2.36 15.51
C ARG A 322 -4.34 3.48 16.46
N LEU A 323 -4.06 3.29 17.74
CA LEU A 323 -4.16 4.32 18.77
C LEU A 323 -2.78 4.58 19.35
N VAL A 324 -2.36 5.83 19.31
CA VAL A 324 -1.08 6.30 19.85
C VAL A 324 -1.34 7.08 21.12
N ILE A 325 -0.68 6.67 22.20
CA ILE A 325 -0.85 7.28 23.54
C ILE A 325 0.53 7.72 23.99
N PRO A 326 0.79 9.03 24.15
CA PRO A 326 2.05 9.49 24.75
C PRO A 326 2.26 8.87 26.13
N ALA A 327 3.42 8.27 26.38
CA ALA A 327 3.69 7.52 27.61
C ALA A 327 3.69 8.40 28.89
N LYS A 328 3.75 9.73 28.71
CA LYS A 328 3.58 10.68 29.81
C LYS A 328 2.19 10.64 30.44
N TYR A 329 1.17 10.11 29.76
CA TYR A 329 -0.14 9.87 30.33
C TYR A 329 -0.15 8.53 31.04
N PRO A 330 -0.39 8.50 32.37
CA PRO A 330 -0.24 7.31 33.20
C PRO A 330 -1.47 6.37 33.08
N ILE A 331 -1.66 5.77 31.90
CA ILE A 331 -2.74 4.82 31.62
C ILE A 331 -2.40 3.46 32.25
N VAL A 332 -3.30 2.94 33.06
CA VAL A 332 -3.14 1.65 33.75
C VAL A 332 -3.88 0.52 33.05
N GLU A 333 -5.03 0.79 32.45
CA GLU A 333 -5.82 -0.21 31.75
C GLU A 333 -6.41 0.31 30.44
N ALA A 334 -6.56 -0.56 29.44
CA ALA A 334 -7.25 -0.31 28.19
C ALA A 334 -8.23 -1.45 27.89
N LEU A 335 -9.46 -1.10 27.52
CA LEU A 335 -10.50 -2.05 27.08
C LEU A 335 -10.80 -1.80 25.60
N ILE A 336 -10.56 -2.81 24.76
CA ILE A 336 -10.91 -2.78 23.34
C ILE A 336 -12.30 -3.36 23.15
N GLY A 337 -13.20 -2.58 22.56
CA GLY A 337 -14.56 -2.98 22.26
C GLY A 337 -14.99 -2.59 20.83
N VAL A 338 -16.07 -3.21 20.36
CA VAL A 338 -16.70 -2.88 19.06
C VAL A 338 -18.10 -2.38 19.30
N TRP A 339 -18.43 -1.32 18.59
CA TRP A 339 -19.79 -0.84 18.48
C TRP A 339 -20.22 -0.92 16.99
N VAL A 340 -21.34 -1.60 16.76
CA VAL A 340 -21.96 -1.69 15.42
C VAL A 340 -23.22 -0.83 15.45
N PRO A 341 -23.36 0.17 14.56
CA PRO A 341 -24.56 0.98 14.50
C PRO A 341 -25.83 0.13 14.33
N ALA A 342 -26.91 0.52 15.00
CA ALA A 342 -28.18 -0.23 14.97
C ALA A 342 -28.78 -0.35 13.55
N GLU A 343 -28.49 0.59 12.67
CA GLU A 343 -28.98 0.63 11.27
C GLU A 343 -28.43 -0.51 10.40
N THR A 344 -27.27 -1.09 10.74
CA THR A 344 -26.72 -2.24 10.03
C THR A 344 -27.40 -3.55 10.39
N LYS A 345 -28.21 -3.59 11.43
CA LYS A 345 -28.99 -4.79 11.84
C LYS A 345 -30.31 -4.95 11.07
N GLY A 346 -30.77 -3.91 10.38
CA GLY A 346 -32.09 -3.87 9.74
C GLY A 346 -32.17 -4.39 8.30
N ALA A 347 -31.06 -4.68 7.63
CA ALA A 347 -31.06 -5.10 6.23
C ALA A 347 -31.14 -6.63 6.00
N CYS A 348 -31.26 -7.43 7.06
CA CYS A 348 -31.25 -8.89 6.95
C CYS A 348 -32.58 -9.59 7.24
N CYS A 349 -33.71 -8.88 7.40
CA CYS A 349 -35.00 -9.55 7.55
C CYS A 349 -36.10 -8.72 6.90
N ASN A 350 -36.32 -8.91 5.59
CA ASN A 350 -37.68 -8.90 4.97
C ASN A 350 -37.52 -9.07 3.44
N GLY A 351 -38.03 -10.22 2.95
CA GLY A 351 -38.30 -10.52 1.55
C GLY A 351 -37.53 -11.67 1.00
#